data_4b184be2e6b9612edc8c21352cbddba0
#
_entry.id   4b184be2e6b9612edc8c21352cbddba0
#
_cell.length_a   1.000
_cell.length_b   1.000
_cell.length_c   1.000
_cell.angle_alpha   90.00
_cell.angle_beta   90.00
_cell.angle_gamma   90.00
#
_symmetry.space_group_name_H-M   'P 1'
#
loop_
_entity.id
_entity.type
_entity.pdbx_description
1 polymer ?
#
loop_
_entity_poly.entity_id
_entity_poly.type
_entity_poly.pdbx_seq_one_letter_code
_entity_poly.pdbx_strand_id
1 'polypeptide(L)'
;IRDLRMSRGLGDVYKRQTRSELKTRYVQALCRELTMRKEYLKGEDIETIYFGGGTPSQLEKEDFEQIFDTIREHYGLNHCQEITLEANPDDLSQEYLEMLSSLPFNRLSMGIQTFDDATLKLLKRRHNARTAIEAIDRCRKADFQNISIDLIYGLPGETKERWENDLRQAISLNVEHISAYHLIYEEDTPIYNMLKQHQISEVDEAVSYTHLRAHETCADL
;
A
#
# COMPACT_ATOMS: atom_id res chain seq x y z
N ILE A 1 12.22 -6.05 15.75
CA ILE A 1 10.96 -5.26 15.77
C ILE A 1 9.95 -6.12 15.06
N ARG A 2 9.01 -6.68 15.83
CA ARG A 2 7.90 -7.48 15.26
C ARG A 2 6.98 -6.56 14.51
N ASP A 3 6.83 -6.82 13.21
CA ASP A 3 5.81 -6.24 12.33
C ASP A 3 4.47 -6.20 13.05
N LEU A 4 3.95 -5.00 13.27
CA LEU A 4 2.55 -4.78 13.59
C LEU A 4 1.71 -4.94 12.32
N ARG A 5 1.80 -6.12 11.69
CA ARG A 5 0.89 -6.51 10.61
C ARG A 5 -0.48 -6.76 11.19
N MET A 6 -1.26 -5.70 11.36
CA MET A 6 -2.65 -5.79 11.75
C MET A 6 -3.55 -6.06 10.55
N SER A 7 -3.34 -7.18 9.88
CA SER A 7 -4.35 -7.81 9.04
C SER A 7 -5.20 -8.78 9.89
N ARG A 8 -5.81 -8.30 10.95
CA ARG A 8 -6.80 -9.06 11.70
C ARG A 8 -8.17 -8.52 11.34
N GLY A 9 -8.81 -9.18 10.37
CA GLY A 9 -10.20 -8.96 10.04
C GLY A 9 -11.14 -9.37 11.17
N LEU A 10 -12.25 -8.63 11.26
CA LEU A 10 -13.49 -8.88 11.96
C LEU A 10 -13.52 -8.66 13.48
N GLY A 11 -14.13 -7.54 13.86
CA GLY A 11 -14.58 -7.24 15.21
C GLY A 11 -14.41 -5.78 15.61
N ASP A 12 -14.97 -4.83 14.87
CA ASP A 12 -14.51 -3.46 14.96
C ASP A 12 -15.52 -2.36 15.18
N VAL A 13 -16.46 -2.55 16.11
CA VAL A 13 -17.24 -1.41 16.61
C VAL A 13 -16.70 -0.86 17.94
N TYR A 14 -15.98 -1.64 18.72
CA TYR A 14 -15.46 -1.23 20.02
C TYR A 14 -14.03 -0.65 20.04
N LYS A 15 -13.36 -0.57 18.89
CA LYS A 15 -11.91 -0.22 18.86
C LYS A 15 -11.57 1.20 18.40
N ARG A 16 -12.51 2.06 18.07
CA ARG A 16 -12.18 3.41 17.54
C ARG A 16 -11.43 4.30 18.54
N GLN A 17 -11.86 4.37 19.81
CA GLN A 17 -11.19 5.21 20.81
C GLN A 17 -9.82 4.66 21.21
N THR A 18 -9.71 3.35 21.44
CA THR A 18 -8.42 2.68 21.71
C THR A 18 -7.46 2.80 20.54
N ARG A 19 -7.97 2.85 19.32
CA ARG A 19 -7.14 3.05 18.10
C ARG A 19 -6.57 4.46 18.03
N SER A 20 -7.33 5.49 18.38
CA SER A 20 -6.83 6.87 18.36
C SER A 20 -5.69 7.07 19.36
N GLU A 21 -5.83 6.59 20.60
CA GLU A 21 -4.77 6.66 21.60
C GLU A 21 -3.52 5.86 21.20
N LEU A 22 -3.71 4.66 20.63
CA LEU A 22 -2.62 3.83 20.15
C LEU A 22 -1.90 4.49 18.94
N LYS A 23 -2.66 5.11 18.04
CA LYS A 23 -2.12 5.86 16.90
C LYS A 23 -1.23 7.02 17.39
N THR A 24 -1.74 7.84 18.30
CA THR A 24 -0.97 8.96 18.86
C THR A 24 0.31 8.48 19.55
N ARG A 25 0.23 7.42 20.36
CA ARG A 25 1.40 6.83 21.01
C ARG A 25 2.40 6.25 20.01
N TYR A 26 1.93 5.66 18.92
CA TYR A 26 2.77 5.15 17.84
C TYR A 26 3.52 6.30 17.15
N VAL A 27 2.83 7.38 16.76
CA VAL A 27 3.45 8.55 16.14
C VAL A 27 4.50 9.18 17.07
N GLN A 28 4.18 9.32 18.36
CA GLN A 28 5.13 9.82 19.36
C GLN A 28 6.36 8.90 19.50
N ALA A 29 6.17 7.57 19.46
CA ALA A 29 7.27 6.62 19.53
C ALA A 29 8.14 6.68 18.27
N LEU A 30 7.52 6.83 17.08
CA LEU A 30 8.23 7.02 15.82
C LEU A 30 9.06 8.30 15.82
N CYS A 31 8.50 9.43 16.22
CA CYS A 31 9.23 10.70 16.33
C CYS A 31 10.39 10.60 17.34
N ARG A 32 10.18 9.92 18.47
CA ARG A 32 11.25 9.66 19.43
C ARG A 32 12.35 8.77 18.84
N GLU A 33 12.00 7.73 18.10
CA GLU A 33 12.97 6.87 17.41
C GLU A 33 13.80 7.67 16.39
N LEU A 34 13.13 8.50 15.56
CA LEU A 34 13.82 9.42 14.64
C LEU A 34 14.82 10.29 15.37
N THR A 35 14.41 10.95 16.46
CA THR A 35 15.30 11.79 17.27
C THR A 35 16.49 11.01 17.83
N MET A 36 16.26 9.81 18.35
CA MET A 36 17.32 8.96 18.91
C MET A 36 18.32 8.47 17.85
N ARG A 37 17.86 8.31 16.61
CA ARG A 37 18.68 7.79 15.50
C ARG A 37 19.22 8.88 14.58
N LYS A 38 19.18 10.15 14.97
CA LYS A 38 19.61 11.27 14.12
C LYS A 38 21.03 11.12 13.56
N GLU A 39 21.93 10.46 14.29
CA GLU A 39 23.31 10.21 13.85
C GLU A 39 23.45 8.94 12.96
N TYR A 40 22.36 8.22 12.70
CA TYR A 40 22.40 6.96 11.95
C TYR A 40 22.88 7.15 10.51
N LEU A 41 22.44 8.24 9.87
CA LEU A 41 22.84 8.58 8.50
C LEU A 41 24.21 9.30 8.42
N LYS A 42 24.88 9.55 9.54
CA LYS A 42 26.23 10.17 9.59
C LYS A 42 26.34 11.48 8.80
N GLY A 43 25.25 12.24 8.72
CA GLY A 43 25.20 13.51 8.00
C GLY A 43 24.94 13.37 6.48
N GLU A 44 24.59 12.17 5.99
CA GLU A 44 24.12 12.01 4.62
C GLU A 44 22.74 12.62 4.45
N ASP A 45 22.50 13.23 3.28
CA ASP A 45 21.21 13.82 2.92
C ASP A 45 20.17 12.73 2.65
N ILE A 46 18.91 13.02 3.00
CA ILE A 46 17.78 12.17 2.64
C ILE A 46 17.33 12.50 1.22
N GLU A 47 17.37 11.52 0.33
CA GLU A 47 16.86 11.65 -1.04
C GLU A 47 15.41 11.18 -1.18
N THR A 48 15.00 10.20 -0.37
CA THR A 48 13.64 9.64 -0.42
C THR A 48 13.08 9.37 0.98
N ILE A 49 11.76 9.51 1.11
CA ILE A 49 11.02 9.11 2.31
C ILE A 49 9.86 8.21 1.88
N TYR A 50 9.70 7.09 2.55
CA TYR A 50 8.64 6.14 2.27
C TYR A 50 7.81 5.87 3.52
N PHE A 51 6.54 6.27 3.47
CA PHE A 51 5.55 5.93 4.49
C PHE A 51 4.87 4.64 4.08
N GLY A 52 5.29 3.54 4.70
CA GLY A 52 4.82 2.21 4.39
C GLY A 52 4.68 1.33 5.62
N GLY A 53 4.12 0.14 5.41
CA GLY A 53 3.86 -0.85 6.45
C GLY A 53 2.62 -0.53 7.28
N GLY A 54 1.79 -1.52 7.52
CA GLY A 54 0.48 -1.30 8.13
C GLY A 54 -0.46 -0.55 7.20
N THR A 55 -0.96 0.60 7.62
CA THR A 55 -1.88 1.41 6.79
C THR A 55 -1.61 2.90 7.06
N PRO A 56 -0.57 3.50 6.46
CA PRO A 56 -0.24 4.91 6.69
C PRO A 56 -1.35 5.87 6.32
N SER A 57 -2.21 5.51 5.35
CA SER A 57 -3.40 6.28 4.95
C SER A 57 -4.48 6.40 6.05
N GLN A 58 -4.25 5.86 7.25
CA GLN A 58 -5.09 6.08 8.43
C GLN A 58 -4.58 7.21 9.33
N LEU A 59 -3.43 7.81 8.99
CA LEU A 59 -2.90 8.98 9.70
C LEU A 59 -3.65 10.24 9.29
N GLU A 60 -3.77 11.15 10.25
CA GLU A 60 -4.37 12.47 10.06
C GLU A 60 -3.28 13.51 9.77
N LYS A 61 -3.69 14.71 9.41
CA LYS A 61 -2.77 15.80 9.05
C LYS A 61 -1.75 16.07 10.15
N GLU A 62 -2.23 16.18 11.36
CA GLU A 62 -1.43 16.50 12.55
C GLU A 62 -0.38 15.41 12.84
N ASP A 63 -0.70 14.15 12.58
CA ASP A 63 0.22 13.03 12.71
C ASP A 63 1.39 13.16 11.71
N PHE A 64 1.07 13.46 10.45
CA PHE A 64 2.08 13.68 9.41
C PHE A 64 2.92 14.92 9.69
N GLU A 65 2.30 16.03 10.08
CA GLU A 65 3.01 17.27 10.41
C GLU A 65 4.03 17.03 11.53
N GLN A 66 3.64 16.32 12.59
CA GLN A 66 4.56 15.97 13.68
C GLN A 66 5.75 15.13 13.20
N ILE A 67 5.51 14.15 12.32
CA ILE A 67 6.57 13.31 11.75
C ILE A 67 7.49 14.15 10.87
N PHE A 68 6.93 14.95 9.95
CA PHE A 68 7.71 15.79 9.05
C PHE A 68 8.51 16.86 9.79
N ASP A 69 7.96 17.45 10.84
CA ASP A 69 8.69 18.42 11.66
C ASP A 69 9.90 17.77 12.35
N THR A 70 9.72 16.55 12.88
CA THR A 70 10.82 15.76 13.45
C THR A 70 11.90 15.44 12.40
N ILE A 71 11.48 15.07 11.18
CA ILE A 71 12.42 14.78 10.09
C ILE A 71 13.17 16.07 9.68
N ARG A 72 12.46 17.20 9.51
CA ARG A 72 13.09 18.49 9.17
C ARG A 72 14.11 18.91 10.19
N GLU A 73 13.79 18.77 11.49
CA GLU A 73 14.68 19.17 12.58
C GLU A 73 15.98 18.37 12.62
N HIS A 74 15.92 17.07 12.37
CA HIS A 74 17.06 16.17 12.62
C HIS A 74 17.79 15.72 11.36
N TYR A 75 17.12 15.72 10.21
CA TYR A 75 17.67 15.17 8.95
C TYR A 75 17.62 16.14 7.78
N GLY A 76 16.74 17.14 7.82
CA GLY A 76 16.47 18.03 6.69
C GLY A 76 15.60 17.37 5.61
N LEU A 77 15.05 18.20 4.72
CA LEU A 77 14.27 17.76 3.56
C LEU A 77 14.71 18.44 2.25
N ASN A 78 15.78 19.22 2.28
CA ASN A 78 16.17 20.07 1.15
C ASN A 78 16.59 19.29 -0.09
N HIS A 79 17.07 18.05 0.08
CA HIS A 79 17.52 17.16 -0.98
C HIS A 79 16.53 16.02 -1.25
N CYS A 80 15.40 15.98 -0.53
CA CYS A 80 14.40 14.94 -0.67
C CYS A 80 13.61 15.11 -1.98
N GLN A 81 13.75 14.17 -2.91
CA GLN A 81 13.15 14.20 -4.23
C GLN A 81 11.84 13.43 -4.28
N GLU A 82 11.69 12.38 -3.48
CA GLU A 82 10.50 11.54 -3.46
C GLU A 82 10.01 11.31 -2.04
N ILE A 83 8.74 11.58 -1.83
CA ILE A 83 8.04 11.28 -0.57
C ILE A 83 6.79 10.48 -0.91
N THR A 84 6.85 9.19 -0.62
CA THR A 84 5.82 8.21 -0.97
C THR A 84 4.91 7.92 0.21
N LEU A 85 3.61 7.81 -0.05
CA LEU A 85 2.62 7.28 0.89
C LEU A 85 1.98 6.00 0.32
N GLU A 86 2.02 4.90 1.10
CA GLU A 86 1.16 3.73 0.85
C GLU A 86 -0.29 4.03 1.25
N ALA A 87 -1.22 3.66 0.39
CA ALA A 87 -2.65 3.87 0.64
C ALA A 87 -3.51 2.72 0.10
N ASN A 88 -4.68 2.53 0.72
CA ASN A 88 -5.73 1.72 0.11
C ASN A 88 -6.62 2.62 -0.76
N PRO A 89 -7.18 2.11 -1.87
CA PRO A 89 -8.06 2.90 -2.75
C PRO A 89 -9.24 3.56 -2.03
N ASP A 90 -9.79 2.89 -1.05
CA ASP A 90 -10.94 3.35 -0.27
C ASP A 90 -10.61 4.40 0.80
N ASP A 91 -9.34 4.59 1.14
CA ASP A 91 -8.89 5.65 2.05
C ASP A 91 -8.66 7.00 1.31
N LEU A 92 -8.55 6.99 -0.02
CA LEU A 92 -8.26 8.17 -0.84
C LEU A 92 -9.53 8.91 -1.25
N SER A 93 -10.23 9.49 -0.25
CA SER A 93 -11.33 10.42 -0.51
C SER A 93 -10.81 11.75 -1.07
N GLN A 94 -11.71 12.58 -1.63
CA GLN A 94 -11.33 13.90 -2.13
C GLN A 94 -10.74 14.76 -1.01
N GLU A 95 -11.36 14.77 0.16
CA GLU A 95 -10.93 15.54 1.32
C GLU A 95 -9.56 15.06 1.84
N TYR A 96 -9.33 13.74 1.81
CA TYR A 96 -8.05 13.17 2.22
C TYR A 96 -6.93 13.55 1.24
N LEU A 97 -7.21 13.52 -0.06
CA LEU A 97 -6.26 13.93 -1.09
C LEU A 97 -5.94 15.44 -1.02
N GLU A 98 -6.93 16.29 -0.75
CA GLU A 98 -6.72 17.73 -0.50
C GLU A 98 -5.81 17.96 0.71
N MET A 99 -6.00 17.18 1.77
CA MET A 99 -5.12 17.20 2.93
C MET A 99 -3.70 16.76 2.56
N LEU A 100 -3.54 15.64 1.84
CA LEU A 100 -2.21 15.16 1.40
C LEU A 100 -1.51 16.17 0.49
N SER A 101 -2.22 16.86 -0.40
CA SER A 101 -1.66 17.91 -1.26
C SER A 101 -1.14 19.12 -0.48
N SER A 102 -1.57 19.30 0.77
CA SER A 102 -1.03 20.34 1.68
C SER A 102 0.26 19.90 2.40
N LEU A 103 0.66 18.64 2.23
CA LEU A 103 1.84 18.01 2.82
C LEU A 103 2.87 17.71 1.71
N PRO A 104 4.12 17.43 2.02
CA PRO A 104 5.17 17.26 1.01
C PRO A 104 5.14 15.92 0.26
N PHE A 105 4.01 15.19 0.26
CA PHE A 105 3.87 13.97 -0.54
C PHE A 105 3.83 14.29 -2.04
N ASN A 106 4.61 13.55 -2.81
CA ASN A 106 4.64 13.66 -4.28
C ASN A 106 4.50 12.32 -5.01
N ARG A 107 4.38 11.20 -4.26
CA ARG A 107 4.13 9.87 -4.80
C ARG A 107 3.13 9.11 -3.94
N LEU A 108 2.23 8.36 -4.59
CA LEU A 108 1.29 7.44 -3.93
C LEU A 108 1.57 6.02 -4.39
N SER A 109 1.60 5.05 -3.46
CA SER A 109 1.63 3.61 -3.75
C SER A 109 0.31 3.00 -3.31
N MET A 110 -0.46 2.46 -4.26
CA MET A 110 -1.84 2.05 -4.02
C MET A 110 -2.01 0.53 -4.09
N GLY A 111 -2.40 -0.09 -2.98
CA GLY A 111 -2.63 -1.52 -2.90
C GLY A 111 -3.94 -1.95 -3.55
N ILE A 112 -3.97 -2.11 -4.87
CA ILE A 112 -5.15 -2.55 -5.64
C ILE A 112 -5.35 -4.06 -5.51
N GLN A 113 -4.27 -4.83 -5.62
CA GLN A 113 -4.17 -6.29 -5.53
C GLN A 113 -4.67 -7.01 -6.79
N THR A 114 -5.87 -6.76 -7.27
CA THR A 114 -6.50 -7.31 -8.47
C THR A 114 -7.69 -6.43 -8.87
N PHE A 115 -8.16 -6.55 -10.10
CA PHE A 115 -9.41 -5.94 -10.56
C PHE A 115 -10.57 -6.95 -10.61
N ASP A 116 -10.39 -8.17 -10.09
CA ASP A 116 -11.47 -9.15 -9.94
C ASP A 116 -12.20 -8.97 -8.59
N ASP A 117 -13.43 -8.51 -8.63
CA ASP A 117 -14.24 -8.22 -7.44
C ASP A 117 -14.51 -9.45 -6.57
N ALA A 118 -14.59 -10.65 -7.17
CA ALA A 118 -14.79 -11.88 -6.41
C ALA A 118 -13.53 -12.19 -5.57
N THR A 119 -12.36 -12.02 -6.17
CA THR A 119 -11.08 -12.20 -5.50
C THR A 119 -10.83 -11.12 -4.44
N LEU A 120 -11.14 -9.85 -4.73
CA LEU A 120 -11.08 -8.78 -3.73
C LEU A 120 -11.93 -9.10 -2.50
N LYS A 121 -13.13 -9.62 -2.71
CA LYS A 121 -14.02 -10.07 -1.62
C LYS A 121 -13.43 -11.26 -0.85
N LEU A 122 -12.83 -12.23 -1.54
CA LEU A 122 -12.11 -13.35 -0.92
C LEU A 122 -10.96 -12.85 -0.03
N LEU A 123 -10.18 -11.89 -0.51
CA LEU A 123 -9.10 -11.23 0.21
C LEU A 123 -9.61 -10.27 1.31
N LYS A 124 -10.91 -10.15 1.49
CA LYS A 124 -11.55 -9.22 2.45
C LYS A 124 -11.13 -7.76 2.25
N ARG A 125 -10.90 -7.36 0.99
CA ARG A 125 -10.65 -5.96 0.65
C ARG A 125 -11.94 -5.16 0.78
N ARG A 126 -11.81 -3.89 1.23
CA ARG A 126 -12.96 -2.97 1.39
C ARG A 126 -13.38 -2.33 0.08
N HIS A 127 -12.44 -2.18 -0.86
CA HIS A 127 -12.68 -1.64 -2.20
C HIS A 127 -13.05 -2.74 -3.20
N ASN A 128 -13.60 -2.32 -4.32
CA ASN A 128 -13.79 -3.10 -5.53
C ASN A 128 -13.00 -2.48 -6.70
N ALA A 129 -12.99 -3.14 -7.86
CA ALA A 129 -12.26 -2.67 -9.04
C ALA A 129 -12.64 -1.23 -9.43
N ARG A 130 -13.92 -0.92 -9.42
CA ARG A 130 -14.42 0.43 -9.74
C ARG A 130 -13.89 1.48 -8.76
N THR A 131 -13.92 1.20 -7.46
CA THR A 131 -13.39 2.09 -6.42
C THR A 131 -11.90 2.35 -6.63
N ALA A 132 -11.12 1.32 -7.02
CA ALA A 132 -9.70 1.45 -7.30
C ALA A 132 -9.44 2.37 -8.50
N ILE A 133 -10.16 2.18 -9.60
CA ILE A 133 -10.05 3.03 -10.80
C ILE A 133 -10.42 4.48 -10.48
N GLU A 134 -11.55 4.69 -9.81
CA GLU A 134 -12.01 6.03 -9.39
C GLU A 134 -11.02 6.70 -8.42
N ALA A 135 -10.30 5.93 -7.58
CA ALA A 135 -9.28 6.47 -6.70
C ALA A 135 -8.08 7.03 -7.49
N ILE A 136 -7.63 6.34 -8.54
CA ILE A 136 -6.56 6.84 -9.42
C ILE A 136 -6.99 8.15 -10.08
N ASP A 137 -8.21 8.21 -10.61
CA ASP A 137 -8.74 9.43 -11.22
C ASP A 137 -8.80 10.60 -10.22
N ARG A 138 -9.20 10.34 -8.98
CA ARG A 138 -9.18 11.36 -7.92
C ARG A 138 -7.76 11.83 -7.60
N CYS A 139 -6.80 10.90 -7.52
CA CYS A 139 -5.39 11.25 -7.29
C CYS A 139 -4.85 12.16 -8.40
N ARG A 140 -5.14 11.86 -9.67
CA ARG A 140 -4.77 12.72 -10.81
C ARG A 140 -5.38 14.11 -10.72
N LYS A 141 -6.67 14.21 -10.34
CA LYS A 141 -7.36 15.49 -10.13
C LYS A 141 -6.79 16.30 -8.97
N ALA A 142 -6.22 15.63 -7.97
CA ALA A 142 -5.51 16.23 -6.86
C ALA A 142 -4.02 16.49 -7.14
N ASP A 143 -3.61 16.42 -8.43
CA ASP A 143 -2.26 16.69 -8.95
C ASP A 143 -1.18 15.68 -8.52
N PHE A 144 -1.55 14.48 -8.06
CA PHE A 144 -0.59 13.40 -7.90
C PHE A 144 -0.26 12.77 -9.25
N GLN A 145 0.94 13.10 -9.77
CA GLN A 145 1.40 12.62 -11.06
C GLN A 145 2.26 11.34 -10.96
N ASN A 146 2.78 11.00 -9.79
CA ASN A 146 3.55 9.79 -9.59
C ASN A 146 2.73 8.79 -8.76
N ILE A 147 2.12 7.82 -9.46
CA ILE A 147 1.28 6.79 -8.86
C ILE A 147 1.85 5.41 -9.16
N SER A 148 2.10 4.64 -8.10
CA SER A 148 2.40 3.22 -8.18
C SER A 148 1.17 2.42 -7.78
N ILE A 149 0.97 1.27 -8.41
CA ILE A 149 -0.05 0.31 -7.99
C ILE A 149 0.57 -1.04 -7.69
N ASP A 150 0.04 -1.71 -6.67
CA ASP A 150 0.49 -3.04 -6.28
C ASP A 150 -0.56 -4.07 -6.70
N LEU A 151 -0.13 -5.09 -7.44
CA LEU A 151 -0.93 -6.24 -7.85
C LEU A 151 -0.38 -7.51 -7.20
N ILE A 152 -1.25 -8.49 -7.00
CA ILE A 152 -0.88 -9.81 -6.51
C ILE A 152 -1.28 -10.85 -7.57
N TYR A 153 -0.33 -11.68 -7.97
CA TYR A 153 -0.57 -12.85 -8.81
C TYR A 153 -0.44 -14.15 -8.01
N GLY A 154 -0.88 -15.27 -8.57
CA GLY A 154 -0.95 -16.53 -7.87
C GLY A 154 -2.12 -16.60 -6.88
N LEU A 155 -3.16 -15.82 -7.12
CA LEU A 155 -4.38 -15.77 -6.30
C LEU A 155 -5.20 -17.06 -6.45
N PRO A 156 -5.93 -17.52 -5.42
CA PRO A 156 -6.72 -18.73 -5.48
C PRO A 156 -7.68 -18.76 -6.68
N GLY A 157 -7.55 -19.78 -7.52
CA GLY A 157 -8.37 -19.94 -8.73
C GLY A 157 -8.05 -18.95 -9.85
N GLU A 158 -6.93 -18.25 -9.76
CA GLU A 158 -6.48 -17.37 -10.84
C GLU A 158 -6.09 -18.17 -12.08
N THR A 159 -6.43 -17.65 -13.24
CA THR A 159 -6.00 -18.17 -14.54
C THR A 159 -5.13 -17.16 -15.23
N LYS A 160 -4.35 -17.61 -16.22
CA LYS A 160 -3.52 -16.74 -17.05
C LYS A 160 -4.34 -15.58 -17.65
N GLU A 161 -5.54 -15.86 -18.14
CA GLU A 161 -6.43 -14.85 -18.73
C GLU A 161 -6.85 -13.77 -17.72
N ARG A 162 -7.11 -14.18 -16.45
CA ARG A 162 -7.45 -13.22 -15.38
C ARG A 162 -6.26 -12.31 -15.06
N TRP A 163 -5.07 -12.90 -14.91
CA TRP A 163 -3.85 -12.13 -14.69
C TRP A 163 -3.56 -11.16 -15.85
N GLU A 164 -3.67 -11.63 -17.12
CA GLU A 164 -3.52 -10.76 -18.27
C GLU A 164 -4.56 -9.63 -18.29
N ASN A 165 -5.77 -9.85 -17.83
CA ASN A 165 -6.79 -8.81 -17.72
C ASN A 165 -6.42 -7.78 -16.65
N ASP A 166 -5.91 -8.22 -15.51
CA ASP A 166 -5.41 -7.31 -14.45
C ASP A 166 -4.26 -6.44 -14.98
N LEU A 167 -3.30 -7.02 -15.70
CA LEU A 167 -2.20 -6.26 -16.32
C LEU A 167 -2.71 -5.28 -17.38
N ARG A 168 -3.62 -5.69 -18.28
CA ARG A 168 -4.20 -4.79 -19.28
C ARG A 168 -4.95 -3.63 -18.63
N GLN A 169 -5.71 -3.91 -17.57
CA GLN A 169 -6.40 -2.87 -16.82
C GLN A 169 -5.39 -1.91 -16.17
N ALA A 170 -4.36 -2.42 -15.51
CA ALA A 170 -3.31 -1.64 -14.88
C ALA A 170 -2.59 -0.72 -15.90
N ILE A 171 -2.20 -1.25 -17.05
CA ILE A 171 -1.54 -0.49 -18.14
C ILE A 171 -2.48 0.61 -18.66
N SER A 172 -3.78 0.31 -18.82
CA SER A 172 -4.75 1.29 -19.33
C SER A 172 -4.95 2.50 -18.40
N LEU A 173 -4.57 2.40 -17.13
CA LEU A 173 -4.67 3.47 -16.13
C LEU A 173 -3.53 4.49 -16.20
N ASN A 174 -2.52 4.24 -17.07
CA ASN A 174 -1.36 5.14 -17.25
C ASN A 174 -0.70 5.53 -15.91
N VAL A 175 -0.48 4.54 -15.05
CA VAL A 175 0.29 4.73 -13.82
C VAL A 175 1.80 4.64 -14.11
N GLU A 176 2.61 5.31 -13.31
CA GLU A 176 4.06 5.41 -13.52
C GLU A 176 4.80 4.14 -13.13
N HIS A 177 4.18 3.33 -12.24
CA HIS A 177 4.81 2.11 -11.77
C HIS A 177 3.77 1.04 -11.41
N ILE A 178 4.08 -0.21 -11.71
CA ILE A 178 3.30 -1.39 -11.32
C ILE A 178 4.22 -2.34 -10.57
N SER A 179 3.90 -2.64 -9.32
CA SER A 179 4.54 -3.71 -8.55
C SER A 179 3.68 -4.96 -8.62
N ALA A 180 4.26 -6.10 -8.94
CA ALA A 180 3.56 -7.38 -8.93
C ALA A 180 4.23 -8.35 -7.95
N TYR A 181 3.44 -8.88 -7.03
CA TYR A 181 3.90 -9.78 -5.98
C TYR A 181 3.21 -11.13 -6.09
N HIS A 182 3.97 -12.21 -5.88
CA HIS A 182 3.37 -13.52 -5.72
C HIS A 182 2.65 -13.63 -4.37
N LEU A 183 1.45 -14.21 -4.35
CA LEU A 183 0.75 -14.49 -3.10
C LEU A 183 1.54 -15.46 -2.23
N ILE A 184 1.84 -15.04 -1.00
CA ILE A 184 2.47 -15.90 0.01
C ILE A 184 1.43 -16.25 1.07
N TYR A 185 1.27 -17.55 1.34
CA TYR A 185 0.38 -18.06 2.38
C TYR A 185 1.10 -18.07 3.74
N GLU A 186 1.07 -16.94 4.43
CA GLU A 186 1.68 -16.83 5.78
C GLU A 186 0.80 -17.52 6.83
N GLU A 187 1.43 -18.27 7.73
CA GLU A 187 0.75 -18.89 8.88
C GLU A 187 -0.03 -17.85 9.68
N ASP A 188 -1.10 -18.27 10.34
CA ASP A 188 -2.02 -17.42 11.12
C ASP A 188 -2.82 -16.40 10.32
N THR A 189 -2.75 -16.39 8.98
CA THR A 189 -3.60 -15.54 8.15
C THR A 189 -4.93 -16.24 7.83
N PRO A 190 -6.02 -15.46 7.60
CA PRO A 190 -7.29 -16.05 7.17
C PRO A 190 -7.19 -16.88 5.90
N ILE A 191 -6.39 -16.42 4.92
CA ILE A 191 -6.21 -17.12 3.64
C ILE A 191 -5.45 -18.44 3.82
N TYR A 192 -4.45 -18.49 4.70
CA TYR A 192 -3.76 -19.72 5.05
C TYR A 192 -4.70 -20.73 5.72
N ASN A 193 -5.57 -20.26 6.62
CA ASN A 193 -6.58 -21.12 7.25
C ASN A 193 -7.58 -21.69 6.23
N MET A 194 -7.99 -20.91 5.23
CA MET A 194 -8.83 -21.39 4.13
C MET A 194 -8.12 -22.45 3.29
N LEU A 195 -6.83 -22.26 3.00
CA LEU A 195 -6.01 -23.26 2.30
C LEU A 195 -5.92 -24.55 3.13
N LYS A 196 -5.60 -24.45 4.41
CA LYS A 196 -5.48 -25.59 5.33
C LYS A 196 -6.79 -26.38 5.48
N GLN A 197 -7.93 -25.69 5.36
CA GLN A 197 -9.27 -26.29 5.38
C GLN A 197 -9.76 -26.76 3.99
N HIS A 198 -8.90 -26.73 2.97
CA HIS A 198 -9.23 -27.08 1.58
C HIS A 198 -10.41 -26.29 0.99
N GLN A 199 -10.67 -25.07 1.49
CA GLN A 199 -11.67 -24.16 0.95
C GLN A 199 -11.18 -23.44 -0.31
N ILE A 200 -9.87 -23.31 -0.45
CA ILE A 200 -9.15 -22.79 -1.61
C ILE A 200 -7.98 -23.72 -1.91
N SER A 201 -7.44 -23.62 -3.12
CA SER A 201 -6.19 -24.29 -3.53
C SER A 201 -5.17 -23.25 -4.02
N GLU A 202 -3.92 -23.55 -3.84
CA GLU A 202 -2.83 -22.81 -4.49
C GLU A 202 -2.93 -22.96 -6.01
N VAL A 203 -2.47 -21.94 -6.71
CA VAL A 203 -2.26 -22.02 -8.16
C VAL A 203 -1.03 -22.89 -8.41
N ASP A 204 -1.09 -23.73 -9.47
CA ASP A 204 0.06 -24.57 -9.85
C ASP A 204 1.31 -23.72 -10.08
N GLU A 205 2.46 -24.20 -9.58
CA GLU A 205 3.74 -23.49 -9.67
C GLU A 205 4.11 -23.16 -11.12
N ALA A 206 3.80 -24.05 -12.07
CA ALA A 206 4.01 -23.82 -13.49
C ALA A 206 3.18 -22.63 -14.01
N VAL A 207 1.96 -22.45 -13.50
CA VAL A 207 1.09 -21.32 -13.83
C VAL A 207 1.65 -20.03 -13.23
N SER A 208 2.08 -20.05 -11.97
CA SER A 208 2.72 -18.92 -11.30
C SER A 208 3.98 -18.46 -12.01
N TYR A 209 4.82 -19.39 -12.47
CA TYR A 209 6.03 -19.07 -13.23
C TYR A 209 5.70 -18.47 -14.63
N THR A 210 4.63 -18.95 -15.26
CA THR A 210 4.14 -18.39 -16.52
C THR A 210 3.62 -16.96 -16.34
N HIS A 211 2.99 -16.66 -15.20
CA HIS A 211 2.55 -15.31 -14.85
C HIS A 211 3.75 -14.36 -14.68
N LEU A 212 4.82 -14.79 -14.04
CA LEU A 212 6.05 -13.99 -13.89
C LEU A 212 6.66 -13.63 -15.24
N ARG A 213 6.77 -14.60 -16.17
CA ARG A 213 7.28 -14.35 -17.52
C ARG A 213 6.42 -13.40 -18.35
N ALA A 214 5.11 -13.42 -18.18
CA ALA A 214 4.23 -12.44 -18.83
C ALA A 214 4.52 -11.00 -18.38
N HIS A 215 5.00 -10.84 -17.15
CA HIS A 215 5.41 -9.53 -16.61
C HIS A 215 6.72 -9.04 -17.23
N GLU A 216 7.71 -9.92 -17.46
CA GLU A 216 8.98 -9.55 -18.09
C GLU A 216 8.82 -9.09 -19.54
N THR A 217 7.84 -9.65 -20.27
CA THR A 217 7.56 -9.26 -21.65
C THR A 217 6.74 -7.99 -21.82
N CYS A 218 6.04 -7.52 -20.77
CA CYS A 218 5.34 -6.23 -20.79
C CYS A 218 6.28 -5.02 -20.60
N ALA A 219 7.49 -5.25 -20.10
CA ALA A 219 8.49 -4.19 -19.95
C ALA A 219 9.20 -3.81 -21.27
N ASP A 220 9.02 -4.63 -22.31
CA ASP A 220 9.63 -4.44 -23.63
C ASP A 220 8.65 -3.91 -24.70
N LEU A 221 7.42 -3.51 -24.31
CA LEU A 221 6.40 -2.92 -25.19
C LEU A 221 6.14 -1.46 -24.82
#